data_a6eae8a0a05b31b598ae14bc9577d3be
#
_entry.id   a6eae8a0a05b31b598ae14bc9577d3be
#
_cell.length_a   1.000
_cell.length_b   1.000
_cell.length_c   1.000
_cell.angle_alpha   90.00
_cell.angle_beta   90.00
_cell.angle_gamma   90.00
#
_symmetry.space_group_name_H-M   'P 1'
#
loop_
_entity.id
_entity.type
_entity.pdbx_description
1 polymer ?
#
loop_
_entity_poly.entity_id
_entity_poly.type
_entity_poly.pdbx_seq_one_letter_code
_entity_poly.pdbx_strand_id
1 'polypeptide(L)'
;GIVSAQTIDHPPFKARSGSISNITRIERTPENTRVYIHAIFRPHWWIMEDGDTYLEDAATGKKYLFKSAEGIELKKEVYMPDSGTMDYVLVFEPLPSETQTIHFLNPTDPEGNIYDISLVLQKKKDSSPLATIKCNWFKTDGSGSWEYGVYDSISILNNRIYINENIRKKGKRIEMTLKDRESQEEMTLSFTPQKDGTCKIQQKGAEELVYSKERTPITQVAAEPDFKQFFRQDSTYLQGYINGYDPRLGFDTGLIYLSNELTREDYPTVIQIAPNGSFSCRFIINHPIESSVVLGHNWIPFYIEPGQTLTMYIDWEAVMA
;
A
#
# COMPACT_ATOMS: atom_id res chain seq x y z
N GLY A 1 2.74 -24.48 -32.48
CA GLY A 1 2.25 -23.17 -32.86
C GLY A 1 3.37 -22.17 -32.80
N ILE A 2 3.48 -21.29 -33.78
CA ILE A 2 4.43 -20.18 -33.79
C ILE A 2 4.04 -19.29 -32.60
N VAL A 3 4.91 -19.22 -31.59
CA VAL A 3 4.69 -18.30 -30.47
C VAL A 3 4.88 -16.88 -31.02
N SER A 4 3.78 -16.16 -31.19
CA SER A 4 3.83 -14.75 -31.54
C SER A 4 4.50 -13.97 -30.41
N ALA A 5 5.37 -13.02 -30.75
CA ALA A 5 5.90 -12.08 -29.76
C ALA A 5 4.75 -11.39 -29.02
N GLN A 6 4.84 -11.36 -27.69
CA GLN A 6 3.86 -10.70 -26.84
C GLN A 6 4.51 -9.54 -26.12
N THR A 7 3.87 -8.37 -26.21
CA THR A 7 4.28 -7.15 -25.50
C THR A 7 3.24 -6.77 -24.47
N ILE A 8 3.68 -6.52 -23.24
CA ILE A 8 2.84 -6.05 -22.13
C ILE A 8 3.43 -4.72 -21.65
N ASP A 9 2.71 -3.63 -21.91
CA ASP A 9 3.08 -2.30 -21.43
C ASP A 9 2.56 -2.08 -20.01
N HIS A 10 3.41 -1.50 -19.15
CA HIS A 10 3.12 -1.19 -17.76
C HIS A 10 2.41 -2.35 -17.03
N PRO A 11 3.02 -3.54 -16.98
CA PRO A 11 2.40 -4.70 -16.38
C PRO A 11 2.04 -4.41 -14.91
N PRO A 12 0.79 -4.67 -14.49
CA PRO A 12 0.40 -4.49 -13.11
C PRO A 12 1.08 -5.51 -12.22
N PHE A 13 1.38 -5.12 -11.00
CA PHE A 13 1.98 -5.97 -9.96
C PHE A 13 1.22 -5.82 -8.65
N LYS A 14 1.45 -6.74 -7.70
CA LYS A 14 0.78 -6.70 -6.40
C LYS A 14 1.59 -5.96 -5.34
N ALA A 15 2.89 -6.18 -5.28
CA ALA A 15 3.77 -5.58 -4.28
C ALA A 15 5.19 -5.42 -4.82
N ARG A 16 5.92 -4.44 -4.28
CA ARG A 16 7.34 -4.23 -4.56
C ARG A 16 8.08 -3.77 -3.31
N SER A 17 9.34 -4.19 -3.18
CA SER A 17 10.18 -3.88 -2.03
C SER A 17 10.83 -2.50 -2.12
N GLY A 18 11.01 -1.96 -3.33
CA GLY A 18 11.64 -0.66 -3.56
C GLY A 18 11.02 0.12 -4.70
N SER A 19 11.40 1.39 -4.84
CA SER A 19 10.83 2.33 -5.80
C SER A 19 11.77 2.74 -6.94
N ILE A 20 13.02 2.27 -6.92
CA ILE A 20 14.03 2.69 -7.90
C ILE A 20 13.72 2.12 -9.29
N SER A 21 13.52 0.81 -9.39
CA SER A 21 13.31 0.13 -10.67
C SER A 21 11.84 -0.03 -10.98
N ASN A 22 11.38 0.57 -12.08
CA ASN A 22 10.01 0.48 -12.54
C ASN A 22 9.95 -0.27 -13.86
N ILE A 23 9.19 -1.37 -13.92
CA ILE A 23 9.00 -2.13 -15.15
C ILE A 23 7.97 -1.41 -16.02
N THR A 24 8.41 -0.90 -17.17
CA THR A 24 7.56 -0.18 -18.12
C THR A 24 7.01 -1.08 -19.21
N ARG A 25 7.73 -2.17 -19.53
CA ARG A 25 7.33 -3.11 -20.58
C ARG A 25 7.98 -4.48 -20.36
N ILE A 26 7.26 -5.53 -20.72
CA ILE A 26 7.81 -6.89 -20.86
C ILE A 26 7.50 -7.38 -22.27
N GLU A 27 8.52 -7.85 -22.98
CA GLU A 27 8.40 -8.50 -24.28
C GLU A 27 8.81 -9.96 -24.16
N ARG A 28 7.94 -10.85 -24.62
CA ARG A 28 8.21 -12.29 -24.67
C ARG A 28 8.38 -12.73 -26.11
N THR A 29 9.48 -13.40 -26.39
CA THR A 29 9.76 -14.05 -27.67
C THR A 29 10.14 -15.52 -27.44
N PRO A 30 10.22 -16.36 -28.49
CA PRO A 30 10.75 -17.73 -28.35
C PRO A 30 12.18 -17.81 -27.86
N GLU A 31 12.98 -16.74 -28.10
CA GLU A 31 14.41 -16.70 -27.82
C GLU A 31 14.72 -16.10 -26.44
N ASN A 32 13.92 -15.19 -25.96
CA ASN A 32 14.16 -14.47 -24.70
C ASN A 32 12.92 -13.74 -24.17
N THR A 33 13.06 -13.25 -22.95
CA THR A 33 12.16 -12.30 -22.32
C THR A 33 12.92 -11.02 -22.01
N ARG A 34 12.43 -9.89 -22.50
CA ARG A 34 13.02 -8.56 -22.31
C ARG A 34 12.19 -7.75 -21.31
N VAL A 35 12.84 -7.28 -20.26
CA VAL A 35 12.21 -6.46 -19.21
C VAL A 35 12.80 -5.05 -19.31
N TYR A 36 11.95 -4.10 -19.66
CA TYR A 36 12.31 -2.67 -19.79
C TYR A 36 12.16 -2.01 -18.46
N ILE A 37 13.24 -1.43 -17.97
CA ILE A 37 13.32 -0.76 -16.67
C ILE A 37 13.45 0.74 -16.89
N HIS A 38 12.61 1.51 -16.19
CA HIS A 38 12.78 2.94 -15.97
C HIS A 38 13.22 3.14 -14.52
N ALA A 39 14.49 3.41 -14.31
CA ALA A 39 15.05 3.68 -12.99
C ALA A 39 14.88 5.15 -12.63
N ILE A 40 14.44 5.41 -11.39
CA ILE A 40 14.31 6.74 -10.81
C ILE A 40 15.10 6.75 -9.50
N PHE A 41 16.15 7.56 -9.43
CA PHE A 41 16.95 7.70 -8.23
C PHE A 41 17.55 9.11 -8.14
N ARG A 42 18.20 9.43 -7.05
CA ARG A 42 18.78 10.75 -6.82
C ARG A 42 19.82 11.07 -7.88
N PRO A 43 19.81 12.26 -8.51
CA PRO A 43 20.85 12.71 -9.41
C PRO A 43 22.25 12.52 -8.81
N HIS A 44 23.21 12.07 -9.61
CA HIS A 44 24.60 11.83 -9.24
C HIS A 44 24.84 10.71 -8.21
N TRP A 45 23.79 10.03 -7.71
CA TRP A 45 23.93 8.77 -6.99
C TRP A 45 24.03 7.63 -8.00
N TRP A 46 24.54 6.50 -7.59
CA TRP A 46 24.74 5.36 -8.45
C TRP A 46 23.73 4.24 -8.23
N ILE A 47 23.47 3.50 -9.29
CA ILE A 47 22.78 2.22 -9.29
C ILE A 47 23.70 1.16 -9.85
N MET A 48 23.44 -0.10 -9.56
CA MET A 48 24.24 -1.22 -10.07
C MET A 48 23.33 -2.40 -10.39
N GLU A 49 23.53 -2.99 -11.57
CA GLU A 49 22.96 -4.28 -11.94
C GLU A 49 24.05 -5.36 -11.86
N ASP A 50 23.82 -6.38 -11.06
CA ASP A 50 24.78 -7.45 -10.78
C ASP A 50 24.62 -8.67 -11.71
N GLY A 51 23.46 -8.82 -12.37
CA GLY A 51 23.12 -9.96 -13.20
C GLY A 51 22.59 -11.17 -12.43
N ASP A 52 22.32 -11.03 -11.14
CA ASP A 52 21.77 -12.10 -10.29
C ASP A 52 20.23 -12.12 -10.26
N THR A 53 19.60 -11.09 -10.81
CA THR A 53 18.14 -11.01 -10.97
C THR A 53 17.63 -12.15 -11.86
N TYR A 54 16.51 -12.74 -11.48
CA TYR A 54 15.82 -13.76 -12.26
C TYR A 54 14.31 -13.51 -12.28
N LEU A 55 13.64 -14.08 -13.26
CA LEU A 55 12.18 -14.16 -13.27
C LEU A 55 11.75 -15.50 -12.71
N GLU A 56 10.67 -15.50 -11.93
CA GLU A 56 10.10 -16.73 -11.41
C GLU A 56 8.63 -16.81 -11.79
N ASP A 57 8.22 -17.94 -12.36
CA ASP A 57 6.81 -18.23 -12.62
C ASP A 57 6.09 -18.42 -11.29
N ALA A 58 5.11 -17.56 -10.99
CA ALA A 58 4.43 -17.57 -9.70
C ALA A 58 3.61 -18.85 -9.44
N ALA A 59 3.17 -19.55 -10.50
CA ALA A 59 2.39 -20.76 -10.38
C ALA A 59 3.26 -22.00 -10.15
N THR A 60 4.44 -22.06 -10.73
CA THR A 60 5.30 -23.24 -10.74
C THR A 60 6.57 -23.11 -9.89
N GLY A 61 6.98 -21.87 -9.57
CA GLY A 61 8.25 -21.59 -8.92
C GLY A 61 9.47 -21.78 -9.81
N LYS A 62 9.26 -22.02 -11.12
CA LYS A 62 10.36 -22.18 -12.06
C LYS A 62 11.06 -20.85 -12.31
N LYS A 63 12.39 -20.86 -12.25
CA LYS A 63 13.25 -19.70 -12.47
C LYS A 63 13.69 -19.61 -13.92
N TYR A 64 13.76 -18.38 -14.43
CA TYR A 64 14.25 -18.01 -15.75
C TYR A 64 15.38 -17.01 -15.55
N LEU A 65 16.59 -17.45 -15.91
CA LEU A 65 17.80 -16.77 -15.49
C LEU A 65 18.11 -15.56 -16.39
N PHE A 66 18.83 -14.62 -15.81
CA PHE A 66 19.39 -13.47 -16.50
C PHE A 66 20.38 -13.90 -17.58
N LYS A 67 20.36 -13.24 -18.74
CA LYS A 67 21.26 -13.49 -19.89
C LYS A 67 22.18 -12.30 -20.20
N SER A 68 21.60 -11.10 -20.27
CA SER A 68 22.34 -9.89 -20.62
C SER A 68 21.58 -8.62 -20.23
N ALA A 69 22.27 -7.49 -20.28
CA ALA A 69 21.68 -6.16 -20.13
C ALA A 69 22.01 -5.27 -21.31
N GLU A 70 21.14 -4.32 -21.61
CA GLU A 70 21.33 -3.30 -22.63
C GLU A 70 21.07 -1.92 -21.99
N GLY A 71 21.96 -0.96 -22.25
CA GLY A 71 21.84 0.39 -21.73
C GLY A 71 22.36 0.59 -20.29
N ILE A 72 22.88 -0.46 -19.66
CA ILE A 72 23.56 -0.39 -18.37
C ILE A 72 24.74 -1.38 -18.33
N GLU A 73 25.85 -0.99 -17.69
CA GLU A 73 26.99 -1.87 -17.46
C GLU A 73 26.78 -2.71 -16.20
N LEU A 74 27.07 -4.01 -16.29
CA LEU A 74 26.93 -4.93 -15.16
C LEU A 74 28.09 -4.79 -14.17
N LYS A 75 27.78 -4.97 -12.88
CA LYS A 75 28.76 -5.00 -11.77
C LYS A 75 29.60 -3.74 -11.67
N LYS A 76 29.03 -2.62 -12.08
CA LYS A 76 29.65 -1.29 -12.01
C LYS A 76 28.68 -0.29 -11.40
N GLU A 77 29.22 0.66 -10.68
CA GLU A 77 28.50 1.85 -10.25
C GLU A 77 28.19 2.72 -11.47
N VAL A 78 26.91 2.81 -11.82
CA VAL A 78 26.43 3.66 -12.91
C VAL A 78 25.76 4.88 -12.30
N TYR A 79 26.36 6.05 -12.49
CA TYR A 79 25.87 7.29 -11.87
C TYR A 79 24.68 7.85 -12.63
N MET A 80 23.63 8.20 -11.86
CA MET A 80 22.43 8.79 -12.40
C MET A 80 22.72 10.18 -13.01
N PRO A 81 22.11 10.48 -14.17
CA PRO A 81 22.23 11.83 -14.78
C PRO A 81 21.51 12.89 -13.94
N ASP A 82 21.62 14.15 -14.38
CA ASP A 82 20.95 15.30 -13.75
C ASP A 82 19.42 15.12 -13.63
N SER A 83 18.82 14.39 -14.57
CA SER A 83 17.40 14.07 -14.55
C SER A 83 16.98 13.13 -13.40
N GLY A 84 17.93 12.37 -12.84
CA GLY A 84 17.63 11.32 -11.88
C GLY A 84 16.89 10.13 -12.48
N THR A 85 16.88 9.97 -13.81
CA THR A 85 16.21 8.86 -14.51
C THR A 85 17.12 8.19 -15.50
N MET A 86 16.95 6.89 -15.69
CA MET A 86 17.70 6.08 -16.65
C MET A 86 16.86 4.93 -17.16
N ASP A 87 16.94 4.65 -18.46
CA ASP A 87 16.25 3.52 -19.09
C ASP A 87 17.26 2.46 -19.51
N TYR A 88 16.94 1.20 -19.23
CA TYR A 88 17.74 0.05 -19.65
C TYR A 88 16.87 -1.20 -19.79
N VAL A 89 17.43 -2.26 -20.38
CA VAL A 89 16.72 -3.51 -20.61
C VAL A 89 17.52 -4.66 -20.00
N LEU A 90 16.82 -5.51 -19.24
CA LEU A 90 17.33 -6.79 -18.76
C LEU A 90 16.75 -7.92 -19.61
N VAL A 91 17.60 -8.81 -20.08
CA VAL A 91 17.22 -9.93 -20.93
C VAL A 91 17.34 -11.22 -20.14
N PHE A 92 16.28 -12.03 -20.16
CA PHE A 92 16.17 -13.30 -19.47
C PHE A 92 15.90 -14.47 -20.42
N GLU A 93 16.01 -15.68 -19.92
CA GLU A 93 15.53 -16.88 -20.60
C GLU A 93 14.08 -16.72 -21.04
N PRO A 94 13.65 -17.39 -22.14
CA PRO A 94 12.30 -17.25 -22.65
C PRO A 94 11.26 -17.82 -21.67
N LEU A 95 10.26 -17.01 -21.33
CA LEU A 95 9.09 -17.43 -20.56
C LEU A 95 8.12 -18.21 -21.47
N PRO A 96 7.55 -19.32 -20.99
CA PRO A 96 6.48 -20.01 -21.68
C PRO A 96 5.26 -19.11 -21.94
N SER A 97 4.56 -19.36 -23.03
CA SER A 97 3.37 -18.58 -23.41
C SER A 97 2.23 -18.71 -22.39
N GLU A 98 2.15 -19.83 -21.68
CA GLU A 98 1.17 -20.12 -20.65
C GLU A 98 1.44 -19.43 -19.30
N THR A 99 2.64 -18.91 -19.06
CA THR A 99 2.96 -18.17 -17.85
C THR A 99 2.15 -16.88 -17.78
N GLN A 100 1.34 -16.73 -16.72
CA GLN A 100 0.41 -15.61 -16.54
C GLN A 100 0.91 -14.58 -15.53
N THR A 101 1.68 -15.01 -14.55
CA THR A 101 2.17 -14.16 -13.45
C THR A 101 3.60 -14.54 -13.10
N ILE A 102 4.42 -13.54 -12.92
CA ILE A 102 5.83 -13.71 -12.55
C ILE A 102 6.22 -12.86 -11.36
N HIS A 103 7.33 -13.25 -10.74
CA HIS A 103 8.09 -12.43 -9.82
C HIS A 103 9.39 -11.98 -10.49
N PHE A 104 9.84 -10.78 -10.19
CA PHE A 104 11.14 -10.23 -10.53
C PHE A 104 11.96 -10.14 -9.26
N LEU A 105 12.95 -11.02 -9.10
CA LEU A 105 13.62 -11.25 -7.82
C LEU A 105 15.13 -11.13 -7.96
N ASN A 106 15.74 -10.42 -7.02
CA ASN A 106 17.19 -10.36 -6.89
C ASN A 106 17.60 -10.90 -5.50
N PRO A 107 18.32 -12.04 -5.42
CA PRO A 107 18.69 -12.63 -4.14
C PRO A 107 19.78 -11.85 -3.39
N THR A 108 20.54 -11.01 -4.09
CA THR A 108 21.63 -10.19 -3.52
C THR A 108 21.14 -8.79 -3.16
N ASP A 109 20.06 -8.31 -3.77
CA ASP A 109 19.41 -7.05 -3.49
C ASP A 109 17.88 -7.20 -3.42
N PRO A 110 17.34 -7.72 -2.30
CA PRO A 110 15.90 -7.91 -2.17
C PRO A 110 15.07 -6.62 -2.21
N GLU A 111 15.69 -5.46 -2.04
CA GLU A 111 14.98 -4.16 -2.13
C GLU A 111 14.53 -3.85 -3.57
N GLY A 112 15.04 -4.56 -4.57
CA GLY A 112 14.59 -4.48 -5.96
C GLY A 112 13.47 -5.44 -6.34
N ASN A 113 12.99 -6.29 -5.44
CA ASN A 113 11.99 -7.32 -5.74
C ASN A 113 10.62 -6.76 -6.09
N ILE A 114 9.99 -7.36 -7.12
CA ILE A 114 8.61 -7.05 -7.53
C ILE A 114 7.83 -8.35 -7.63
N TYR A 115 6.64 -8.40 -7.01
CA TYR A 115 5.85 -9.61 -6.85
C TYR A 115 4.53 -9.56 -7.62
N ASP A 116 4.13 -10.71 -8.14
CA ASP A 116 2.85 -10.93 -8.83
C ASP A 116 2.65 -9.96 -10.01
N ILE A 117 3.66 -9.88 -10.88
CA ILE A 117 3.60 -9.11 -12.12
C ILE A 117 2.71 -9.88 -13.11
N SER A 118 1.61 -9.27 -13.55
CA SER A 118 0.67 -9.90 -14.49
C SER A 118 1.15 -9.76 -15.93
N LEU A 119 1.20 -10.89 -16.64
CA LEU A 119 1.49 -10.97 -18.08
C LEU A 119 0.23 -11.13 -18.94
N VAL A 120 -0.95 -11.02 -18.33
CA VAL A 120 -2.24 -11.12 -19.02
C VAL A 120 -2.62 -9.76 -19.60
N LEU A 121 -2.78 -9.68 -20.92
CA LEU A 121 -3.08 -8.45 -21.65
C LEU A 121 -4.46 -7.85 -21.34
N GLN A 122 -5.40 -8.66 -20.86
CA GLN A 122 -6.73 -8.19 -20.48
C GLN A 122 -6.78 -8.00 -18.96
N LYS A 123 -6.82 -6.74 -18.51
CA LYS A 123 -7.46 -6.44 -17.24
C LYS A 123 -8.90 -6.94 -17.34
N LYS A 124 -9.21 -8.12 -16.80
CA LYS A 124 -10.58 -8.37 -16.36
C LYS A 124 -10.87 -7.23 -15.40
N LYS A 125 -11.72 -6.28 -15.86
CA LYS A 125 -12.22 -5.23 -14.98
C LYS A 125 -12.81 -5.99 -13.79
N ASP A 126 -12.25 -5.81 -12.60
CA ASP A 126 -12.80 -6.43 -11.41
C ASP A 126 -14.25 -5.98 -11.30
N SER A 127 -15.16 -6.90 -11.61
CA SER A 127 -16.61 -6.66 -11.62
C SER A 127 -17.22 -6.94 -10.25
N SER A 128 -16.39 -7.21 -9.24
CA SER A 128 -16.88 -7.43 -7.87
C SER A 128 -17.54 -6.15 -7.35
N PRO A 129 -18.61 -6.27 -6.57
CA PRO A 129 -19.22 -5.10 -5.92
C PRO A 129 -18.21 -4.30 -5.09
N LEU A 130 -17.23 -4.97 -4.47
CA LEU A 130 -16.17 -4.36 -3.68
C LEU A 130 -15.32 -3.40 -4.50
N ALA A 131 -14.92 -3.77 -5.71
CA ALA A 131 -14.07 -2.93 -6.57
C ALA A 131 -14.65 -1.54 -6.83
N THR A 132 -15.98 -1.40 -6.81
CA THR A 132 -16.67 -0.14 -7.03
C THR A 132 -16.55 0.81 -5.82
N ILE A 133 -16.48 0.26 -4.61
CA ILE A 133 -16.52 1.02 -3.35
C ILE A 133 -15.19 1.03 -2.59
N LYS A 134 -14.21 0.27 -3.06
CA LYS A 134 -12.89 0.13 -2.43
C LYS A 134 -12.06 1.39 -2.60
N CYS A 135 -12.07 2.26 -1.60
CA CYS A 135 -11.24 3.47 -1.48
C CYS A 135 -11.44 4.14 -0.12
N ASN A 136 -10.78 5.28 0.09
CA ASN A 136 -11.10 6.20 1.15
C ASN A 136 -12.26 7.12 0.74
N TRP A 137 -13.20 7.34 1.64
CA TRP A 137 -14.37 8.19 1.42
C TRP A 137 -14.36 9.37 2.38
N PHE A 138 -14.46 10.57 1.80
CA PHE A 138 -14.40 11.85 2.48
C PHE A 138 -15.75 12.54 2.48
N LYS A 139 -16.08 13.21 3.59
CA LYS A 139 -17.29 14.03 3.70
C LYS A 139 -17.28 15.16 2.66
N THR A 140 -18.47 15.50 2.16
CA THR A 140 -18.70 16.62 1.23
C THR A 140 -19.34 17.83 1.90
N ASP A 141 -19.37 17.86 3.24
CA ASP A 141 -19.98 18.91 4.06
C ASP A 141 -19.08 20.15 4.27
N GLY A 142 -17.92 20.20 3.62
CA GLY A 142 -16.94 21.26 3.78
C GLY A 142 -15.89 21.01 4.86
N SER A 143 -16.00 19.92 5.61
CA SER A 143 -14.99 19.52 6.59
C SER A 143 -13.79 18.83 5.95
N GLY A 144 -13.99 18.18 4.77
CA GLY A 144 -12.99 17.34 4.13
C GLY A 144 -12.55 16.15 4.97
N SER A 145 -13.35 15.76 5.97
CA SER A 145 -13.02 14.69 6.89
C SER A 145 -13.09 13.33 6.23
N TRP A 146 -12.05 12.50 6.46
CA TRP A 146 -12.08 11.09 6.13
C TRP A 146 -12.99 10.36 7.13
N GLU A 147 -13.96 9.59 6.62
CA GLU A 147 -14.93 8.89 7.47
C GLU A 147 -14.91 7.39 7.27
N TYR A 148 -14.84 6.92 6.01
CA TYR A 148 -14.80 5.50 5.70
C TYR A 148 -13.55 5.15 4.90
N GLY A 149 -12.88 4.06 5.28
CA GLY A 149 -11.91 3.38 4.44
C GLY A 149 -12.43 1.97 4.14
N VAL A 150 -12.53 1.61 2.87
CA VAL A 150 -12.97 0.28 2.43
C VAL A 150 -11.85 -0.38 1.64
N TYR A 151 -11.38 -1.55 2.09
CA TYR A 151 -10.26 -2.28 1.51
C TYR A 151 -10.65 -3.73 1.23
N ASP A 152 -9.71 -4.58 0.84
CA ASP A 152 -10.02 -5.94 0.40
C ASP A 152 -10.64 -6.81 1.51
N SER A 153 -10.04 -6.83 2.68
CA SER A 153 -10.46 -7.68 3.80
C SER A 153 -10.95 -6.93 5.03
N ILE A 154 -10.63 -5.64 5.10
CA ILE A 154 -10.98 -4.80 6.25
C ILE A 154 -11.57 -3.46 5.81
N SER A 155 -12.26 -2.83 6.73
CA SER A 155 -12.74 -1.45 6.62
C SER A 155 -12.40 -0.68 7.88
N ILE A 156 -12.26 0.64 7.75
CA ILE A 156 -12.00 1.56 8.85
C ILE A 156 -13.13 2.57 8.91
N LEU A 157 -13.73 2.74 10.08
CA LEU A 157 -14.67 3.81 10.38
C LEU A 157 -14.69 4.06 11.90
N ASN A 158 -14.97 5.29 12.31
CA ASN A 158 -15.05 5.69 13.72
C ASN A 158 -13.82 5.28 14.55
N ASN A 159 -12.62 5.43 14.01
CA ASN A 159 -11.36 4.98 14.64
C ASN A 159 -11.34 3.48 15.01
N ARG A 160 -12.07 2.65 14.29
CA ARG A 160 -12.12 1.20 14.48
C ARG A 160 -11.84 0.44 13.20
N ILE A 161 -11.25 -0.73 13.33
CA ILE A 161 -11.00 -1.66 12.24
C ILE A 161 -12.05 -2.75 12.28
N TYR A 162 -12.73 -2.93 11.14
CA TYR A 162 -13.75 -3.94 10.91
C TYR A 162 -13.25 -4.98 9.90
N ILE A 163 -13.69 -6.20 10.05
CA ILE A 163 -13.50 -7.28 9.08
C ILE A 163 -14.65 -7.22 8.09
N ASN A 164 -14.35 -7.28 6.80
CA ASN A 164 -15.35 -7.35 5.73
C ASN A 164 -15.89 -8.79 5.64
N GLU A 165 -17.11 -9.05 6.07
CA GLU A 165 -17.64 -10.40 6.09
C GLU A 165 -18.48 -10.75 4.86
N ASN A 166 -19.34 -9.83 4.43
CA ASN A 166 -20.27 -10.11 3.34
C ASN A 166 -20.53 -8.86 2.50
N ILE A 167 -20.52 -9.01 1.19
CA ILE A 167 -20.79 -7.94 0.25
C ILE A 167 -21.83 -8.43 -0.77
N ARG A 168 -22.95 -7.73 -0.87
CA ARG A 168 -24.05 -8.07 -1.77
C ARG A 168 -24.46 -6.87 -2.60
N LYS A 169 -24.65 -7.09 -3.90
CA LYS A 169 -25.20 -6.09 -4.79
C LYS A 169 -26.72 -6.27 -4.91
N LYS A 170 -27.47 -5.22 -4.62
CA LYS A 170 -28.93 -5.15 -4.77
C LYS A 170 -29.30 -4.00 -5.70
N GLY A 171 -29.42 -4.28 -6.98
CA GLY A 171 -29.63 -3.26 -8.00
C GLY A 171 -28.46 -2.28 -8.10
N LYS A 172 -28.68 -0.99 -7.79
CA LYS A 172 -27.63 0.05 -7.72
C LYS A 172 -26.95 0.14 -6.37
N ARG A 173 -27.50 -0.50 -5.33
CA ARG A 173 -27.01 -0.47 -3.96
C ARG A 173 -26.08 -1.65 -3.70
N ILE A 174 -25.02 -1.42 -2.95
CA ILE A 174 -24.10 -2.44 -2.45
C ILE A 174 -24.25 -2.45 -0.94
N GLU A 175 -24.64 -3.58 -0.38
CA GLU A 175 -24.71 -3.78 1.06
C GLU A 175 -23.47 -4.54 1.53
N MET A 176 -22.88 -4.07 2.61
CA MET A 176 -21.66 -4.62 3.20
C MET A 176 -21.88 -4.86 4.68
N THR A 177 -21.66 -6.10 5.12
CA THR A 177 -21.65 -6.47 6.54
C THR A 177 -20.22 -6.40 7.05
N LEU A 178 -20.03 -5.64 8.10
CA LEU A 178 -18.77 -5.43 8.79
C LEU A 178 -18.85 -6.00 10.20
N LYS A 179 -17.77 -6.62 10.66
CA LYS A 179 -17.64 -7.11 12.02
C LYS A 179 -16.50 -6.38 12.74
N ASP A 180 -16.81 -5.72 13.84
CA ASP A 180 -15.79 -5.05 14.63
C ASP A 180 -14.74 -6.06 15.11
N ARG A 181 -13.48 -5.78 14.86
CA ARG A 181 -12.37 -6.70 15.16
C ARG A 181 -12.25 -6.98 16.67
N GLU A 182 -12.57 -6.00 17.52
CA GLU A 182 -12.44 -6.13 18.98
C GLU A 182 -13.73 -6.61 19.63
N SER A 183 -14.85 -5.88 19.42
CA SER A 183 -16.15 -6.17 20.08
C SER A 183 -16.88 -7.34 19.45
N GLN A 184 -16.54 -7.73 18.22
CA GLN A 184 -17.24 -8.74 17.41
C GLN A 184 -18.68 -8.35 17.03
N GLU A 185 -19.08 -7.11 17.28
CA GLU A 185 -20.39 -6.59 16.86
C GLU A 185 -20.43 -6.38 15.35
N GLU A 186 -21.59 -6.70 14.78
CA GLU A 186 -21.82 -6.53 13.34
C GLU A 186 -22.53 -5.22 13.05
N MET A 187 -22.16 -4.61 11.93
CA MET A 187 -22.88 -3.48 11.34
C MET A 187 -23.05 -3.66 9.84
N THR A 188 -24.06 -3.00 9.30
CA THR A 188 -24.32 -2.99 7.85
C THR A 188 -24.20 -1.58 7.30
N LEU A 189 -23.39 -1.43 6.26
CA LEU A 189 -23.29 -0.23 5.45
C LEU A 189 -23.94 -0.46 4.09
N SER A 190 -24.60 0.57 3.57
CA SER A 190 -25.13 0.61 2.22
C SER A 190 -24.38 1.66 1.42
N PHE A 191 -23.93 1.29 0.22
CA PHE A 191 -23.24 2.16 -0.71
C PHE A 191 -24.07 2.28 -2.00
N THR A 192 -24.34 3.50 -2.44
CA THR A 192 -25.00 3.75 -3.72
C THR A 192 -24.13 4.66 -4.57
N PRO A 193 -23.25 4.07 -5.42
CA PRO A 193 -22.39 4.85 -6.31
C PRO A 193 -23.19 5.74 -7.26
N GLN A 194 -22.71 6.97 -7.46
CA GLN A 194 -23.32 7.96 -8.32
C GLN A 194 -22.55 8.09 -9.65
N LYS A 195 -23.17 8.68 -10.66
CA LYS A 195 -22.57 8.87 -12.00
C LYS A 195 -21.39 9.85 -11.98
N ASP A 196 -21.38 10.79 -11.06
CA ASP A 196 -20.34 11.82 -10.88
C ASP A 196 -19.11 11.32 -10.09
N GLY A 197 -19.07 10.04 -9.72
CA GLY A 197 -17.97 9.44 -8.96
C GLY A 197 -18.13 9.55 -7.44
N THR A 198 -19.13 10.27 -6.94
CA THR A 198 -19.49 10.28 -5.51
C THR A 198 -20.22 8.99 -5.12
N CYS A 199 -20.42 8.79 -3.83
CA CYS A 199 -21.20 7.67 -3.31
C CYS A 199 -22.09 8.14 -2.16
N LYS A 200 -23.33 7.71 -2.18
CA LYS A 200 -24.20 7.81 -1.01
C LYS A 200 -23.92 6.64 -0.10
N ILE A 201 -23.58 6.92 1.16
CA ILE A 201 -23.27 5.90 2.16
C ILE A 201 -24.22 6.06 3.33
N GLN A 202 -24.74 4.94 3.79
CA GLN A 202 -25.69 4.89 4.90
C GLN A 202 -25.34 3.75 5.85
N GLN A 203 -25.17 4.07 7.12
CA GLN A 203 -25.20 3.06 8.16
C GLN A 203 -26.66 2.72 8.50
N LYS A 204 -26.95 1.45 8.76
CA LYS A 204 -28.32 1.01 9.10
C LYS A 204 -28.86 1.81 10.30
N GLY A 205 -29.98 2.49 10.07
CA GLY A 205 -30.63 3.33 11.10
C GLY A 205 -30.13 4.77 11.16
N ALA A 206 -29.16 5.17 10.34
CA ALA A 206 -28.67 6.54 10.24
C ALA A 206 -29.08 7.20 8.93
N GLU A 207 -28.81 8.50 8.81
CA GLU A 207 -29.04 9.27 7.58
C GLU A 207 -28.09 8.87 6.48
N GLU A 208 -28.57 8.87 5.23
CA GLU A 208 -27.76 8.67 4.03
C GLU A 208 -27.07 9.99 3.66
N LEU A 209 -25.73 9.97 3.59
CA LEU A 209 -24.92 11.14 3.25
C LEU A 209 -24.09 10.88 1.99
N VAL A 210 -23.64 11.96 1.35
CA VAL A 210 -22.81 11.91 0.14
C VAL A 210 -21.33 12.04 0.49
N TYR A 211 -20.51 11.20 -0.13
CA TYR A 211 -19.06 11.14 0.07
C TYR A 211 -18.32 11.18 -1.27
N SER A 212 -17.09 11.73 -1.23
CA SER A 212 -16.17 11.79 -2.37
C SER A 212 -14.98 10.88 -2.16
N LYS A 213 -14.42 10.37 -3.26
CA LYS A 213 -13.14 9.61 -3.25
C LYS A 213 -11.93 10.51 -3.01
N GLU A 214 -12.06 11.78 -3.35
CA GLU A 214 -11.04 12.78 -3.14
C GLU A 214 -11.44 13.68 -1.96
N ARG A 215 -10.43 14.12 -1.22
CA ARG A 215 -10.66 15.08 -0.13
C ARG A 215 -11.18 16.38 -0.74
N THR A 216 -12.36 16.80 -0.31
CA THR A 216 -12.93 18.09 -0.71
C THR A 216 -12.20 19.24 -0.02
N PRO A 217 -12.12 20.44 -0.65
CA PRO A 217 -11.56 21.60 0.00
C PRO A 217 -12.22 21.90 1.33
N ILE A 218 -11.41 22.23 2.35
CA ILE A 218 -11.91 22.61 3.67
C ILE A 218 -12.47 24.02 3.55
N THR A 219 -13.78 24.17 3.66
CA THR A 219 -14.50 25.47 3.66
C THR A 219 -14.99 25.88 5.03
N GLN A 220 -15.06 24.93 5.97
CA GLN A 220 -15.39 25.19 7.37
C GLN A 220 -14.08 25.20 8.16
N VAL A 221 -13.74 26.36 8.72
CA VAL A 221 -12.66 26.45 9.69
C VAL A 221 -13.20 25.90 11.00
N ALA A 222 -12.68 24.76 11.43
CA ALA A 222 -12.95 24.28 12.78
C ALA A 222 -12.47 25.34 13.77
N ALA A 223 -13.29 25.66 14.79
CA ALA A 223 -12.84 26.52 15.87
C ALA A 223 -11.54 25.94 16.44
N GLU A 224 -10.51 26.77 16.60
CA GLU A 224 -9.27 26.33 17.23
C GLU A 224 -9.62 25.70 18.59
N PRO A 225 -9.23 24.45 18.84
CA PRO A 225 -9.48 23.86 20.14
C PRO A 225 -8.72 24.68 21.19
N ASP A 226 -9.42 25.02 22.28
CA ASP A 226 -8.82 25.66 23.45
C ASP A 226 -7.64 24.76 23.91
N PHE A 227 -6.41 25.21 23.64
CA PHE A 227 -5.22 24.44 24.00
C PHE A 227 -5.06 24.51 25.52
N LYS A 228 -5.58 23.49 26.20
CA LYS A 228 -5.33 23.28 27.63
C LYS A 228 -4.16 22.33 27.79
N GLN A 229 -3.14 22.77 28.47
CA GLN A 229 -2.05 21.88 28.90
C GLN A 229 -2.64 20.69 29.65
N PHE A 230 -2.36 19.49 29.14
CA PHE A 230 -3.06 18.29 29.55
C PHE A 230 -2.04 17.26 30.02
N PHE A 231 -1.94 17.11 31.35
CA PHE A 231 -1.17 16.03 31.99
C PHE A 231 -2.16 14.98 32.50
N ARG A 232 -2.23 13.87 31.80
CA ARG A 232 -3.06 12.76 32.20
C ARG A 232 -2.38 11.46 31.79
N GLN A 233 -2.10 10.61 32.76
CA GLN A 233 -1.65 9.25 32.47
C GLN A 233 -2.84 8.40 32.05
N ASP A 234 -2.82 7.90 30.83
CA ASP A 234 -3.88 7.07 30.30
C ASP A 234 -3.39 6.05 29.28
N SER A 235 -4.14 4.97 29.14
CA SER A 235 -3.94 3.98 28.11
C SER A 235 -4.33 4.56 26.76
N THR A 236 -3.37 4.53 25.83
CA THR A 236 -3.48 5.13 24.50
C THR A 236 -3.41 4.03 23.46
N TYR A 237 -4.21 4.14 22.43
CA TYR A 237 -4.36 3.11 21.41
C TYR A 237 -4.01 3.64 20.02
N LEU A 238 -2.99 3.03 19.39
CA LEU A 238 -2.60 3.30 18.02
C LEU A 238 -2.90 2.06 17.18
N GLN A 239 -3.58 2.26 16.08
CA GLN A 239 -3.88 1.20 15.12
C GLN A 239 -3.82 1.74 13.70
N GLY A 240 -3.80 0.85 12.70
CA GLY A 240 -3.81 1.28 11.32
C GLY A 240 -3.88 0.15 10.32
N TYR A 241 -3.82 0.58 9.08
CA TYR A 241 -3.80 -0.28 7.91
C TYR A 241 -2.76 0.23 6.91
N ILE A 242 -1.91 -0.70 6.45
CA ILE A 242 -0.89 -0.43 5.44
C ILE A 242 -1.41 -0.95 4.10
N ASN A 243 -1.88 -0.03 3.24
CA ASN A 243 -2.31 -0.37 1.89
C ASN A 243 -1.10 -0.72 1.02
N GLY A 244 -1.19 -1.83 0.29
CA GLY A 244 -0.06 -2.36 -0.48
C GLY A 244 0.93 -3.18 0.32
N TYR A 245 0.66 -3.47 1.60
CA TYR A 245 1.48 -4.38 2.40
C TYR A 245 1.38 -5.82 1.90
N ASP A 246 2.53 -6.49 1.88
CA ASP A 246 2.65 -7.93 1.63
C ASP A 246 3.73 -8.49 2.55
N PRO A 247 3.53 -9.65 3.21
CA PRO A 247 4.54 -10.25 4.10
C PRO A 247 5.90 -10.49 3.44
N ARG A 248 5.95 -10.62 2.11
CA ARG A 248 7.18 -10.79 1.33
C ARG A 248 8.04 -9.51 1.23
N LEU A 249 7.52 -8.35 1.67
CA LEU A 249 8.27 -7.08 1.68
C LEU A 249 9.44 -7.05 2.66
N GLY A 250 9.60 -8.09 3.49
CA GLY A 250 10.75 -8.26 4.36
C GLY A 250 10.59 -7.67 5.75
N PHE A 251 9.40 -7.19 6.15
CA PHE A 251 9.08 -6.80 7.52
C PHE A 251 7.66 -7.25 7.89
N ASP A 252 7.51 -7.71 9.11
CA ASP A 252 6.25 -8.10 9.75
C ASP A 252 6.03 -7.41 11.10
N THR A 253 6.93 -6.50 11.43
CA THR A 253 6.88 -5.67 12.64
C THR A 253 7.19 -4.22 12.30
N GLY A 254 6.69 -3.33 13.14
CA GLY A 254 7.07 -1.93 13.19
C GLY A 254 7.61 -1.56 14.56
N LEU A 255 8.20 -0.38 14.68
CA LEU A 255 8.69 0.17 15.95
C LEU A 255 8.07 1.54 16.20
N ILE A 256 7.73 1.81 17.45
CA ILE A 256 7.43 3.16 17.95
C ILE A 256 8.46 3.47 19.04
N TYR A 257 9.06 4.64 18.98
CA TYR A 257 9.93 5.15 20.03
C TYR A 257 9.13 6.05 20.97
N LEU A 258 8.97 5.62 22.21
CA LEU A 258 8.34 6.39 23.26
C LEU A 258 9.43 6.99 24.15
N SER A 259 9.59 8.30 24.08
CA SER A 259 10.55 9.01 24.92
C SER A 259 10.02 9.19 26.33
N ASN A 260 10.83 8.88 27.32
CA ASN A 260 10.60 9.29 28.70
C ASN A 260 11.40 10.57 28.98
N GLU A 261 10.72 11.70 29.08
CA GLU A 261 11.37 13.00 29.30
C GLU A 261 12.14 13.09 30.64
N LEU A 262 11.74 12.30 31.63
CA LEU A 262 12.40 12.29 32.93
C LEU A 262 13.74 11.54 32.90
N THR A 263 13.80 10.43 32.17
CA THR A 263 15.02 9.62 32.07
C THR A 263 15.84 9.95 30.82
N ARG A 264 15.26 10.66 29.84
CA ARG A 264 15.81 10.91 28.50
C ARG A 264 16.17 9.62 27.76
N GLU A 265 15.44 8.56 28.03
CA GLU A 265 15.59 7.26 27.37
C GLU A 265 14.40 7.01 26.44
N ASP A 266 14.71 6.47 25.27
CA ASP A 266 13.71 6.03 24.31
C ASP A 266 13.41 4.55 24.54
N TYR A 267 12.12 4.22 24.67
CA TYR A 267 11.66 2.85 24.82
C TYR A 267 11.03 2.38 23.52
N PRO A 268 11.70 1.47 22.78
CA PRO A 268 11.11 0.93 21.56
C PRO A 268 9.95 0.00 21.91
N THR A 269 8.79 0.27 21.32
CA THR A 269 7.60 -0.59 21.38
C THR A 269 7.42 -1.26 20.03
N VAL A 270 7.38 -2.61 20.03
CA VAL A 270 7.20 -3.40 18.82
C VAL A 270 5.73 -3.51 18.48
N ILE A 271 5.40 -3.24 17.23
CA ILE A 271 4.07 -3.42 16.65
C ILE A 271 4.11 -4.64 15.75
N GLN A 272 3.16 -5.57 15.93
CA GLN A 272 2.96 -6.69 15.02
C GLN A 272 2.07 -6.27 13.85
N ILE A 273 2.48 -6.59 12.62
CA ILE A 273 1.72 -6.32 11.41
C ILE A 273 1.08 -7.62 10.95
N ALA A 274 -0.25 -7.64 10.87
CA ALA A 274 -0.98 -8.79 10.35
C ALA A 274 -0.73 -8.96 8.83
N PRO A 275 -0.88 -10.18 8.28
CA PRO A 275 -0.69 -10.42 6.84
C PRO A 275 -1.54 -9.54 5.93
N ASN A 276 -2.70 -9.07 6.41
CA ASN A 276 -3.56 -8.13 5.69
C ASN A 276 -3.13 -6.66 5.78
N GLY A 277 -2.01 -6.36 6.45
CA GLY A 277 -1.50 -5.00 6.64
C GLY A 277 -2.07 -4.23 7.82
N SER A 278 -2.97 -4.81 8.61
CA SER A 278 -3.48 -4.17 9.83
C SER A 278 -2.50 -4.31 10.98
N PHE A 279 -2.47 -3.31 11.86
CA PHE A 279 -1.66 -3.31 13.06
C PHE A 279 -2.36 -2.58 14.20
N SER A 280 -1.96 -2.87 15.43
CA SER A 280 -2.42 -2.15 16.61
C SER A 280 -1.41 -2.27 17.76
N CYS A 281 -1.40 -1.25 18.61
CA CYS A 281 -0.61 -1.29 19.82
C CYS A 281 -1.24 -0.40 20.90
N ARG A 282 -1.04 -0.78 22.17
CA ARG A 282 -1.44 0.00 23.36
C ARG A 282 -0.22 0.39 24.13
N PHE A 283 -0.20 1.62 24.62
CA PHE A 283 0.86 2.12 25.47
C PHE A 283 0.29 3.18 26.42
N ILE A 284 1.04 3.48 27.47
CA ILE A 284 0.66 4.48 28.46
C ILE A 284 1.56 5.68 28.27
N ILE A 285 0.95 6.86 28.12
CA ILE A 285 1.64 8.15 28.09
C ILE A 285 0.98 9.11 29.08
N ASN A 286 1.74 10.08 29.55
CA ASN A 286 1.29 11.06 30.53
C ASN A 286 1.15 12.48 29.97
N HIS A 287 1.53 12.68 28.72
CA HIS A 287 1.41 13.95 27.99
C HIS A 287 1.26 13.65 26.48
N PRO A 288 0.78 14.61 25.70
CA PRO A 288 0.77 14.48 24.24
C PRO A 288 2.18 14.26 23.69
N ILE A 289 2.32 13.35 22.73
CA ILE A 289 3.61 13.04 22.09
C ILE A 289 3.52 13.17 20.58
N GLU A 290 4.64 13.60 20.00
CA GLU A 290 4.98 13.39 18.59
C GLU A 290 6.00 12.26 18.52
N SER A 291 5.77 11.31 17.63
CA SER A 291 6.65 10.20 17.40
C SER A 291 6.49 9.69 15.96
N SER A 292 7.10 8.57 15.64
CA SER A 292 6.96 7.92 14.35
C SER A 292 6.78 6.43 14.50
N VAL A 293 5.96 5.87 13.61
CA VAL A 293 5.96 4.43 13.34
C VAL A 293 7.05 4.15 12.33
N VAL A 294 8.00 3.29 12.69
CA VAL A 294 9.08 2.85 11.80
C VAL A 294 8.67 1.54 11.16
N LEU A 295 8.52 1.56 9.83
CA LEU A 295 8.17 0.40 9.01
C LEU A 295 9.28 0.18 7.98
N GLY A 296 10.00 -0.95 8.09
CA GLY A 296 11.23 -1.13 7.31
C GLY A 296 12.23 -0.03 7.63
N HIS A 297 12.58 0.78 6.62
CA HIS A 297 13.47 1.95 6.78
C HIS A 297 12.72 3.31 6.78
N ASN A 298 11.39 3.28 6.81
CA ASN A 298 10.55 4.47 6.64
C ASN A 298 9.96 4.91 7.97
N TRP A 299 10.06 6.22 8.25
CA TRP A 299 9.56 6.86 9.45
C TRP A 299 8.27 7.61 9.12
N ILE A 300 7.15 7.20 9.74
CA ILE A 300 5.83 7.77 9.51
C ILE A 300 5.42 8.51 10.76
N PRO A 301 5.39 9.86 10.72
CA PRO A 301 5.12 10.67 11.90
C PRO A 301 3.65 10.58 12.31
N PHE A 302 3.42 10.66 13.63
CA PHE A 302 2.10 10.80 14.21
C PHE A 302 2.14 11.68 15.48
N TYR A 303 0.98 12.23 15.81
CA TYR A 303 0.72 12.91 17.08
C TYR A 303 -0.42 12.21 17.79
N ILE A 304 -0.28 11.97 19.10
CA ILE A 304 -1.29 11.30 19.88
C ILE A 304 -1.33 11.85 21.32
N GLU A 305 -2.53 11.92 21.87
CA GLU A 305 -2.80 12.38 23.23
C GLU A 305 -3.13 11.21 24.18
N PRO A 306 -2.87 11.35 25.50
CA PRO A 306 -3.24 10.32 26.48
C PRO A 306 -4.72 9.96 26.40
N GLY A 307 -5.02 8.65 26.35
CA GLY A 307 -6.37 8.12 26.24
C GLY A 307 -7.00 8.18 24.86
N GLN A 308 -6.30 8.71 23.86
CA GLN A 308 -6.78 8.78 22.49
C GLN A 308 -6.65 7.44 21.79
N THR A 309 -7.60 7.16 20.88
CA THR A 309 -7.44 6.16 19.81
C THR A 309 -7.11 6.88 18.51
N LEU A 310 -5.95 6.59 17.95
CA LEU A 310 -5.54 7.09 16.64
C LEU A 310 -5.53 5.95 15.64
N THR A 311 -6.27 6.10 14.55
CA THR A 311 -6.28 5.15 13.44
C THR A 311 -5.62 5.77 12.22
N MET A 312 -4.61 5.07 11.67
CA MET A 312 -3.80 5.53 10.55
C MET A 312 -4.10 4.72 9.29
N TYR A 313 -4.20 5.42 8.16
CA TYR A 313 -4.09 4.81 6.84
C TYR A 313 -2.73 5.15 6.25
N ILE A 314 -1.98 4.12 5.85
CA ILE A 314 -0.65 4.26 5.28
C ILE A 314 -0.68 3.70 3.85
N ASP A 315 -0.43 4.54 2.86
CA ASP A 315 -0.24 4.11 1.48
C ASP A 315 1.23 3.76 1.26
N TRP A 316 1.54 2.46 1.19
CA TRP A 316 2.92 2.00 1.10
C TRP A 316 3.62 2.47 -0.19
N GLU A 317 2.92 2.51 -1.31
CA GLU A 317 3.47 3.03 -2.57
C GLU A 317 3.86 4.51 -2.45
N ALA A 318 3.03 5.33 -1.78
CA ALA A 318 3.33 6.74 -1.54
C ALA A 318 4.50 6.94 -0.58
N VAL A 319 4.66 6.07 0.42
CA VAL A 319 5.78 6.11 1.37
C VAL A 319 7.11 5.82 0.70
N MET A 320 7.13 4.92 -0.29
CA MET A 320 8.33 4.55 -1.05
C MET A 320 8.66 5.50 -2.20
N ALA A 321 7.72 6.36 -2.62
CA ALA A 321 7.87 7.26 -3.77
C ALA A 321 8.91 8.36 -3.59
#